data_496e4c3c0cd5141283394da41409a9c1
#
_entry.id   496e4c3c0cd5141283394da41409a9c1
#
_cell.length_a   1.000
_cell.length_b   1.000
_cell.length_c   1.000
_cell.angle_alpha   90.00
_cell.angle_beta   90.00
_cell.angle_gamma   90.00
#
_symmetry.space_group_name_H-M   'P 1'
#
loop_
_entity.id
_entity.type
_entity.pdbx_description
1 polymer ?
#
loop_
_entity_poly.entity_id
_entity_poly.type
_entity_poly.pdbx_seq_one_letter_code
_entity_poly.pdbx_strand_id
1 'polypeptide(L)'
;MQAVIDFINKHLYDCFIPLTALGVLRIGMCLAQLKKTRQIREKKGVYHAVGQNYTEIGAWIGILVGFVLVLITRLWYVGLVLSVVLGLIGGRLGRKKGAELDAIYRDVAWELKHEAEAEAAREAAAHTLTPGAEELPETGEQNETTEDKGETENG
;
A
#
# COMPACT_ATOMS: atom_id res chain seq x y z
N MET A 1 1.95 33.76 -33.27
CA MET A 1 0.93 33.01 -32.53
C MET A 1 0.12 32.09 -33.44
N GLN A 2 -0.34 32.54 -34.61
CA GLN A 2 -1.14 31.74 -35.54
C GLN A 2 -0.43 30.45 -35.99
N ALA A 3 0.85 30.51 -36.31
CA ALA A 3 1.62 29.34 -36.73
C ALA A 3 1.67 28.23 -35.67
N VAL A 4 1.66 28.57 -34.39
CA VAL A 4 1.64 27.59 -33.28
C VAL A 4 0.26 26.94 -33.16
N ILE A 5 -0.79 27.72 -33.34
CA ILE A 5 -2.18 27.24 -33.32
C ILE A 5 -2.42 26.26 -34.48
N ASP A 6 -1.96 26.61 -35.69
CA ASP A 6 -2.10 25.78 -36.87
C ASP A 6 -1.27 24.49 -36.75
N PHE A 7 -0.07 24.56 -36.18
CA PHE A 7 0.75 23.39 -35.89
C PHE A 7 0.05 22.43 -34.92
N ILE A 8 -0.49 22.94 -33.78
CA ILE A 8 -1.22 22.14 -32.80
C ILE A 8 -2.46 21.51 -33.42
N ASN A 9 -3.24 22.27 -34.19
CA ASN A 9 -4.43 21.76 -34.86
C ASN A 9 -4.11 20.64 -35.87
N LYS A 10 -2.98 20.77 -36.58
CA LYS A 10 -2.52 19.76 -37.55
C LYS A 10 -2.06 18.47 -36.87
N HIS A 11 -1.38 18.58 -35.72
CA HIS A 11 -0.80 17.46 -34.97
C HIS A 11 -1.53 17.16 -33.65
N LEU A 12 -2.80 17.55 -33.56
CA LEU A 12 -3.59 17.44 -32.34
C LEU A 12 -3.61 16.01 -31.81
N TYR A 13 -3.85 15.04 -32.66
CA TYR A 13 -3.89 13.63 -32.28
C TYR A 13 -2.52 13.10 -31.87
N ASP A 14 -1.45 13.49 -32.57
CA ASP A 14 -0.08 13.06 -32.28
C ASP A 14 0.41 13.57 -30.91
N CYS A 15 -0.08 14.73 -30.48
CA CYS A 15 0.25 15.32 -29.18
C CYS A 15 -0.62 14.78 -28.04
N PHE A 16 -1.94 14.68 -28.25
CA PHE A 16 -2.88 14.35 -27.18
C PHE A 16 -3.05 12.85 -26.92
N ILE A 17 -2.85 11.99 -27.93
CA ILE A 17 -2.92 10.53 -27.73
C ILE A 17 -1.84 10.03 -26.75
N PRO A 18 -0.54 10.37 -26.91
CA PRO A 18 0.48 9.93 -25.95
C PRO A 18 0.28 10.53 -24.55
N LEU A 19 -0.22 11.79 -24.46
CA LEU A 19 -0.54 12.39 -23.16
C LEU A 19 -1.67 11.63 -22.45
N THR A 20 -2.70 11.25 -23.19
CA THR A 20 -3.83 10.46 -22.68
C THR A 20 -3.36 9.08 -22.22
N ALA A 21 -2.51 8.42 -23.02
CA ALA A 21 -1.92 7.11 -22.68
C ALA A 21 -1.08 7.20 -21.38
N LEU A 22 -0.30 8.27 -21.24
CA LEU A 22 0.52 8.51 -20.04
C LEU A 22 -0.35 8.74 -18.80
N GLY A 23 -1.47 9.45 -18.93
CA GLY A 23 -2.46 9.63 -17.87
C GLY A 23 -3.11 8.32 -17.43
N VAL A 24 -3.50 7.46 -18.37
CA VAL A 24 -4.05 6.12 -18.08
C VAL A 24 -3.02 5.25 -17.36
N LEU A 25 -1.77 5.25 -17.83
CA LEU A 25 -0.67 4.52 -17.20
C LEU A 25 -0.45 5.00 -15.76
N ARG A 26 -0.47 6.32 -15.52
CA ARG A 26 -0.33 6.89 -14.17
C ARG A 26 -1.44 6.44 -13.23
N ILE A 27 -2.70 6.46 -13.69
CA ILE A 27 -3.83 5.94 -12.91
C ILE A 27 -3.62 4.44 -12.59
N GLY A 28 -3.20 3.65 -13.58
CA GLY A 28 -2.90 2.23 -13.37
C GLY A 28 -1.83 1.99 -12.29
N MET A 29 -0.77 2.80 -12.29
CA MET A 29 0.27 2.76 -11.24
C MET A 29 -0.28 3.11 -9.86
N CYS A 30 -1.10 4.16 -9.75
CA CYS A 30 -1.73 4.54 -8.49
C CYS A 30 -2.66 3.42 -7.96
N LEU A 31 -3.45 2.79 -8.83
CA LEU A 31 -4.30 1.65 -8.46
C LEU A 31 -3.49 0.44 -8.01
N ALA A 32 -2.38 0.14 -8.68
CA ALA A 32 -1.47 -0.93 -8.27
C ALA A 32 -0.85 -0.66 -6.89
N GLN A 33 -0.46 0.58 -6.62
CA GLN A 33 0.03 1.00 -5.29
C GLN A 33 -1.04 0.85 -4.21
N LEU A 34 -2.29 1.26 -4.48
CA LEU A 34 -3.41 1.08 -3.55
C LEU A 34 -3.64 -0.41 -3.23
N LYS A 35 -3.61 -1.28 -4.26
CA LYS A 35 -3.74 -2.73 -4.07
C LYS A 35 -2.61 -3.28 -3.20
N LYS A 36 -1.36 -2.87 -3.44
CA LYS A 36 -0.20 -3.27 -2.65
C LYS A 36 -0.31 -2.80 -1.19
N THR A 37 -0.70 -1.55 -0.98
CA THR A 37 -0.91 -0.98 0.36
C THR A 37 -1.99 -1.71 1.13
N ARG A 38 -3.10 -2.07 0.46
CA ARG A 38 -4.16 -2.88 1.05
C ARG A 38 -3.66 -4.25 1.50
N GLN A 39 -2.89 -4.96 0.67
CA GLN A 39 -2.32 -6.26 1.02
C GLN A 39 -1.34 -6.20 2.20
N ILE A 40 -0.52 -5.14 2.28
CA ILE A 40 0.40 -4.95 3.40
C ILE A 40 -0.37 -4.70 4.70
N ARG A 41 -1.43 -3.91 4.66
CA ARG A 41 -2.30 -3.64 5.80
C ARG A 41 -2.96 -4.91 6.32
N GLU A 42 -3.53 -5.72 5.43
CA GLU A 42 -4.19 -6.98 5.78
C GLU A 42 -3.21 -7.99 6.42
N LYS A 43 -1.93 -7.98 6.00
CA LYS A 43 -0.92 -8.92 6.51
C LYS A 43 -0.17 -8.44 7.74
N LYS A 44 0.04 -7.13 7.91
CA LYS A 44 0.94 -6.58 8.93
C LYS A 44 0.25 -5.68 9.95
N GLY A 45 -1.03 -5.38 9.79
CA GLY A 45 -1.75 -4.43 10.66
C GLY A 45 -1.18 -3.01 10.64
N VAL A 46 -0.32 -2.67 9.66
CA VAL A 46 0.33 -1.36 9.57
C VAL A 46 -0.51 -0.43 8.71
N TYR A 47 -0.84 0.74 9.26
CA TYR A 47 -1.54 1.78 8.53
C TYR A 47 -0.62 2.54 7.58
N HIS A 48 -1.06 2.66 6.33
CA HIS A 48 -0.45 3.52 5.33
C HIS A 48 -1.51 4.49 4.78
N ALA A 49 -1.20 5.79 4.80
CA ALA A 49 -2.09 6.81 4.27
C ALA A 49 -2.37 6.60 2.78
N VAL A 50 -3.64 6.51 2.41
CA VAL A 50 -4.10 6.33 1.02
C VAL A 50 -4.66 7.61 0.41
N GLY A 51 -4.88 8.65 1.20
CA GLY A 51 -5.50 9.91 0.80
C GLY A 51 -4.78 10.60 -0.36
N GLN A 52 -3.44 10.55 -0.40
CA GLN A 52 -2.66 11.13 -1.48
C GLN A 52 -2.92 10.40 -2.81
N ASN A 53 -2.96 9.07 -2.81
CA ASN A 53 -3.23 8.28 -4.00
C ASN A 53 -4.63 8.54 -4.57
N TYR A 54 -5.64 8.69 -3.70
CA TYR A 54 -6.99 9.05 -4.13
C TYR A 54 -7.06 10.46 -4.71
N THR A 55 -6.30 11.40 -4.17
CA THR A 55 -6.18 12.76 -4.70
C THR A 55 -5.57 12.75 -6.11
N GLU A 56 -4.49 12.01 -6.31
CA GLU A 56 -3.84 11.86 -7.61
C GLU A 56 -4.76 11.18 -8.64
N ILE A 57 -5.42 10.08 -8.27
CA ILE A 57 -6.37 9.39 -9.15
C ILE A 57 -7.50 10.33 -9.57
N GLY A 58 -8.10 11.05 -8.61
CA GLY A 58 -9.17 12.00 -8.90
C GLY A 58 -8.73 13.13 -9.85
N ALA A 59 -7.54 13.69 -9.64
CA ALA A 59 -6.96 14.71 -10.51
C ALA A 59 -6.73 14.17 -11.93
N TRP A 60 -6.11 13.00 -12.07
CA TRP A 60 -5.82 12.40 -13.37
C TRP A 60 -7.10 12.01 -14.14
N ILE A 61 -8.12 11.51 -13.47
CA ILE A 61 -9.42 11.23 -14.09
C ILE A 61 -10.02 12.53 -14.65
N GLY A 62 -10.00 13.63 -13.89
CA GLY A 62 -10.49 14.93 -14.35
C GLY A 62 -9.72 15.44 -15.58
N ILE A 63 -8.39 15.34 -15.57
CA ILE A 63 -7.52 15.73 -16.69
C ILE A 63 -7.82 14.86 -17.93
N LEU A 64 -7.96 13.55 -17.77
CA LEU A 64 -8.26 12.64 -18.87
C LEU A 64 -9.61 12.92 -19.53
N VAL A 65 -10.64 13.23 -18.74
CA VAL A 65 -11.95 13.65 -19.27
C VAL A 65 -11.80 14.90 -20.14
N GLY A 66 -11.01 15.87 -19.68
CA GLY A 66 -10.71 17.07 -20.47
C GLY A 66 -9.97 16.74 -21.77
N PHE A 67 -8.98 15.85 -21.78
CA PHE A 67 -8.27 15.43 -22.99
C PHE A 67 -9.18 14.70 -23.97
N VAL A 68 -10.05 13.82 -23.49
CA VAL A 68 -11.05 13.16 -24.34
C VAL A 68 -11.98 14.19 -25.00
N LEU A 69 -12.39 15.22 -24.26
CA LEU A 69 -13.19 16.31 -24.82
C LEU A 69 -12.42 17.11 -25.89
N VAL A 70 -11.10 17.33 -25.73
CA VAL A 70 -10.26 17.92 -26.80
C VAL A 70 -10.33 17.08 -28.07
N LEU A 71 -10.17 15.77 -27.95
CA LEU A 71 -10.16 14.84 -29.10
C LEU A 71 -11.52 14.82 -29.83
N ILE A 72 -12.62 14.97 -29.10
CA ILE A 72 -13.97 14.96 -29.66
C ILE A 72 -14.31 16.32 -30.31
N THR A 73 -14.07 17.43 -29.59
CA THR A 73 -14.49 18.77 -30.01
C THR A 73 -13.50 19.45 -30.95
N ARG A 74 -12.25 18.98 -31.00
CA ARG A 74 -11.12 19.60 -31.71
C ARG A 74 -10.80 21.04 -31.25
N LEU A 75 -11.39 21.50 -30.15
CA LEU A 75 -11.15 22.81 -29.55
C LEU A 75 -10.10 22.66 -28.44
N TRP A 76 -8.82 22.56 -28.82
CA TRP A 76 -7.73 22.25 -27.90
C TRP A 76 -7.61 23.24 -26.73
N TYR A 77 -7.82 24.55 -26.96
CA TYR A 77 -7.72 25.59 -25.93
C TYR A 77 -8.84 25.48 -24.88
N VAL A 78 -10.08 25.20 -25.29
CA VAL A 78 -11.22 25.01 -24.41
C VAL A 78 -11.03 23.71 -23.58
N GLY A 79 -10.65 22.64 -24.25
CA GLY A 79 -10.41 21.36 -23.60
C GLY A 79 -9.24 21.38 -22.62
N LEU A 80 -8.18 22.17 -22.90
CA LEU A 80 -7.05 22.32 -22.01
C LEU A 80 -7.44 23.07 -20.73
N VAL A 81 -8.17 24.18 -20.84
CA VAL A 81 -8.72 24.90 -19.69
C VAL A 81 -9.65 23.97 -18.88
N LEU A 82 -10.53 23.26 -19.58
CA LEU A 82 -11.46 22.33 -18.94
C LEU A 82 -10.73 21.18 -18.24
N SER A 83 -9.65 20.64 -18.81
CA SER A 83 -8.81 19.62 -18.18
C SER A 83 -8.23 20.09 -16.85
N VAL A 84 -7.74 21.33 -16.78
CA VAL A 84 -7.21 21.91 -15.54
C VAL A 84 -8.32 22.07 -14.50
N VAL A 85 -9.48 22.60 -14.89
CA VAL A 85 -10.62 22.78 -13.98
C VAL A 85 -11.13 21.44 -13.46
N LEU A 86 -11.34 20.47 -14.35
CA LEU A 86 -11.80 19.13 -13.97
C LEU A 86 -10.74 18.38 -13.15
N GLY A 87 -9.45 18.57 -13.43
CA GLY A 87 -8.36 18.02 -12.63
C GLY A 87 -8.36 18.55 -11.20
N LEU A 88 -8.57 19.86 -11.02
CA LEU A 88 -8.68 20.48 -9.69
C LEU A 88 -9.93 20.00 -8.93
N ILE A 89 -11.07 19.91 -9.60
CA ILE A 89 -12.30 19.37 -9.00
C ILE A 89 -12.11 17.91 -8.62
N GLY A 90 -11.59 17.09 -9.53
CA GLY A 90 -11.30 15.67 -9.30
C GLY A 90 -10.32 15.47 -8.17
N GLY A 91 -9.27 16.27 -8.09
CA GLY A 91 -8.30 16.25 -6.98
C GLY A 91 -8.93 16.60 -5.63
N ARG A 92 -9.84 17.60 -5.60
CA ARG A 92 -10.57 17.93 -4.34
C ARG A 92 -11.51 16.81 -3.91
N LEU A 93 -12.26 16.23 -4.85
CA LEU A 93 -13.14 15.08 -4.55
C LEU A 93 -12.33 13.86 -4.08
N GLY A 94 -11.22 13.59 -4.76
CA GLY A 94 -10.30 12.52 -4.38
C GLY A 94 -9.71 12.71 -2.98
N ARG A 95 -9.31 13.95 -2.64
CA ARG A 95 -8.82 14.29 -1.29
C ARG A 95 -9.89 14.07 -0.22
N LYS A 96 -11.14 14.48 -0.47
CA LYS A 96 -12.24 14.30 0.49
C LYS A 96 -12.49 12.82 0.74
N LYS A 97 -12.62 12.03 -0.31
CA LYS A 97 -12.79 10.57 -0.21
C LYS A 97 -11.59 9.88 0.42
N GLY A 98 -10.37 10.29 0.08
CA GLY A 98 -9.15 9.78 0.68
C GLY A 98 -9.07 10.06 2.18
N ALA A 99 -9.43 11.26 2.63
CA ALA A 99 -9.44 11.62 4.05
C ALA A 99 -10.48 10.81 4.86
N GLU A 100 -11.68 10.60 4.29
CA GLU A 100 -12.71 9.74 4.91
C GLU A 100 -12.18 8.29 5.09
N LEU A 101 -11.56 7.74 4.07
CA LEU A 101 -10.98 6.40 4.13
C LEU A 101 -9.79 6.32 5.08
N ASP A 102 -8.93 7.33 5.10
CA ASP A 102 -7.80 7.40 6.03
C ASP A 102 -8.26 7.44 7.49
N ALA A 103 -9.36 8.13 7.79
CA ALA A 103 -9.96 8.14 9.13
C ALA A 103 -10.43 6.73 9.54
N ILE A 104 -11.24 6.08 8.69
CA ILE A 104 -11.76 4.72 8.94
C ILE A 104 -10.62 3.72 9.13
N TYR A 105 -9.61 3.77 8.27
CA TYR A 105 -8.49 2.81 8.33
C TYR A 105 -7.58 3.03 9.53
N ARG A 106 -7.47 4.27 10.02
CA ARG A 106 -6.72 4.57 11.22
C ARG A 106 -7.41 4.00 12.46
N ASP A 107 -8.73 4.13 12.55
CA ASP A 107 -9.51 3.59 13.66
C ASP A 107 -9.42 2.06 13.71
N VAL A 108 -9.60 1.38 12.56
CA VAL A 108 -9.43 -0.07 12.47
C VAL A 108 -8.00 -0.54 12.81
N ALA A 109 -6.98 0.19 12.37
CA ALA A 109 -5.59 -0.14 12.70
C ALA A 109 -5.30 0.04 14.19
N TRP A 110 -5.94 1.02 14.84
CA TRP A 110 -5.82 1.24 16.27
C TRP A 110 -6.48 0.09 17.06
N GLU A 111 -7.68 -0.34 16.68
CA GLU A 111 -8.38 -1.48 17.30
C GLU A 111 -7.55 -2.77 17.18
N LEU A 112 -7.07 -3.11 15.98
CA LEU A 112 -6.25 -4.29 15.75
C LEU A 112 -4.95 -4.29 16.56
N LYS A 113 -4.34 -3.12 16.74
CA LYS A 113 -3.13 -2.99 17.55
C LYS A 113 -3.42 -3.27 19.03
N HIS A 114 -4.51 -2.71 19.57
CA HIS A 114 -4.90 -2.93 20.97
C HIS A 114 -5.35 -4.37 21.23
N GLU A 115 -6.01 -5.02 20.28
CA GLU A 115 -6.35 -6.45 20.38
C GLU A 115 -5.08 -7.31 20.43
N ALA A 116 -4.11 -7.05 19.55
CA ALA A 116 -2.83 -7.78 19.54
C ALA A 116 -2.02 -7.55 20.83
N GLU A 117 -2.01 -6.32 21.36
CA GLU A 117 -1.35 -6.01 22.63
C GLU A 117 -2.05 -6.73 23.81
N ALA A 118 -3.39 -6.79 23.81
CA ALA A 118 -4.17 -7.49 24.84
C ALA A 118 -3.96 -9.01 24.78
N GLU A 119 -3.87 -9.57 23.57
CA GLU A 119 -3.56 -10.99 23.35
C GLU A 119 -2.15 -11.35 23.84
N ALA A 120 -1.16 -10.55 23.46
CA ALA A 120 0.22 -10.73 23.95
C ALA A 120 0.35 -10.61 25.48
N ALA A 121 -0.41 -9.68 26.09
CA ALA A 121 -0.45 -9.55 27.54
C ALA A 121 -1.11 -10.77 28.21
N ARG A 122 -2.14 -11.36 27.61
CA ARG A 122 -2.77 -12.60 28.11
C ARG A 122 -1.83 -13.80 28.00
N GLU A 123 -1.11 -13.93 26.90
CA GLU A 123 -0.13 -15.00 26.71
C GLU A 123 1.02 -14.86 27.70
N ALA A 124 1.55 -13.64 27.93
CA ALA A 124 2.57 -13.38 28.92
C ALA A 124 2.10 -13.70 30.35
N ALA A 125 0.84 -13.37 30.70
CA ALA A 125 0.25 -13.72 31.98
C ALA A 125 0.05 -15.23 32.13
N ALA A 126 -0.34 -15.93 31.09
CA ALA A 126 -0.50 -17.38 31.07
C ALA A 126 0.86 -18.09 31.27
N HIS A 127 1.93 -17.57 30.67
CA HIS A 127 3.29 -18.09 30.86
C HIS A 127 3.82 -17.84 32.30
N THR A 128 3.43 -16.78 32.95
CA THR A 128 3.81 -16.48 34.35
C THR A 128 2.98 -17.27 35.36
N LEU A 129 1.79 -17.77 34.97
CA LEU A 129 0.91 -18.58 35.83
C LEU A 129 1.16 -20.08 35.70
N THR A 130 2.16 -20.54 34.93
CA THR A 130 2.69 -21.90 35.05
C THR A 130 3.91 -21.86 35.98
N PRO A 131 3.73 -21.88 37.30
CA PRO A 131 4.86 -22.01 38.20
C PRO A 131 5.26 -23.49 38.14
N GLY A 132 6.49 -23.73 37.70
CA GLY A 132 7.25 -24.91 38.01
C GLY A 132 6.46 -26.19 38.24
N ALA A 133 6.21 -26.95 37.16
CA ALA A 133 6.13 -28.39 37.34
C ALA A 133 7.53 -28.81 37.81
N GLU A 134 7.64 -28.92 39.15
CA GLU A 134 8.56 -29.70 39.92
C GLU A 134 9.59 -30.45 39.07
N GLU A 135 10.81 -29.93 38.97
CA GLU A 135 11.99 -30.78 38.99
C GLU A 135 12.05 -31.41 40.37
N LEU A 136 11.49 -32.59 40.49
CA LEU A 136 11.87 -33.54 41.56
C LEU A 136 13.36 -33.85 41.38
N PRO A 137 14.19 -33.63 42.41
CA PRO A 137 15.54 -34.11 42.37
C PRO A 137 15.50 -35.64 42.51
N GLU A 138 15.74 -36.36 41.43
CA GLU A 138 16.10 -37.78 41.50
C GLU A 138 17.44 -37.88 42.21
N THR A 139 17.31 -38.22 43.47
CA THR A 139 18.35 -38.65 44.37
C THR A 139 19.04 -39.88 43.78
N GLY A 140 20.33 -39.84 43.81
CA GLY A 140 21.33 -40.73 43.37
C GLY A 140 21.04 -42.21 43.40
N GLU A 141 21.65 -42.88 42.48
CA GLU A 141 22.23 -44.16 42.73
C GLU A 141 23.52 -44.29 41.90
N GLN A 142 24.62 -44.27 42.68
CA GLN A 142 25.92 -44.67 42.25
C GLN A 142 25.82 -46.13 41.79
N ASN A 143 26.36 -46.44 40.63
CA ASN A 143 27.03 -47.75 40.47
C ASN A 143 28.26 -47.60 39.59
N GLU A 144 29.35 -47.73 40.28
CA GLU A 144 30.64 -48.08 39.81
C GLU A 144 30.54 -49.36 38.94
N THR A 145 31.29 -49.46 37.87
CA THR A 145 32.19 -50.54 37.52
C THR A 145 32.81 -50.31 36.15
N THR A 146 34.08 -49.98 36.16
CA THR A 146 35.22 -50.69 35.58
C THR A 146 35.25 -51.06 34.11
N GLU A 147 36.35 -50.56 33.51
CA GLU A 147 37.23 -51.21 32.51
C GLU A 147 36.58 -51.64 31.17
N ASP A 148 37.10 -51.31 30.04
CA ASP A 148 38.39 -51.80 29.51
C ASP A 148 38.62 -51.17 28.10
N LYS A 149 39.84 -50.88 27.83
CA LYS A 149 40.64 -50.85 26.62
C LYS A 149 39.98 -51.12 25.26
N GLY A 150 40.44 -50.36 24.31
CA GLY A 150 40.41 -50.74 22.89
C GLY A 150 40.90 -49.66 21.97
N GLU A 151 42.20 -49.53 21.78
CA GLU A 151 42.92 -49.00 20.62
C GLU A 151 42.36 -49.53 19.31
N THR A 152 42.43 -48.74 18.30
CA THR A 152 43.00 -48.89 16.95
C THR A 152 42.32 -47.96 16.04
N GLU A 153 42.98 -46.93 15.53
CA GLU A 153 43.88 -46.89 14.37
C GLU A 153 43.15 -47.17 13.01
N ASN A 154 43.35 -46.22 12.10
CA ASN A 154 43.32 -46.30 10.66
C ASN A 154 42.00 -46.04 9.88
N GLY A 155 42.17 -45.04 8.95
CA GLY A 155 41.40 -44.88 7.74
C GLY A 155 41.23 -43.42 7.39
#